data_6932ddb3006ff535e85ab71ec104ddcb
#
_entry.id   6932ddb3006ff535e85ab71ec104ddcb
#
_cell.length_a   1.000
_cell.length_b   1.000
_cell.length_c   1.000
_cell.angle_alpha   90.00
_cell.angle_beta   90.00
_cell.angle_gamma   90.00
#
_symmetry.space_group_name_H-M   'P 1'
#
loop_
_entity.id
_entity.type
_entity.pdbx_description
1 polymer ?
#
loop_
_entity_poly.entity_id
_entity_poly.type
_entity_poly.pdbx_seq_one_letter_code
_entity_poly.pdbx_strand_id
1 'polypeptide(L)'
;RAKDPIRREAYYLSKLQSIFAWRGSIVDDVISFDIIPDLNQRKPLRRQLIVQQARQLFLDQLEFAKYKRIREPGMTQKAAGRAFAALYPFDYGEEITEENLSQAWADIESALSNFLDMEDIIVPLREANYLVAQRSLMFSFDSQSIRAVPDLICFFPNKPPLIVDWKVHSYAMQNYRLQLACYATALIHCEPHRDFPASLSRWKPTDIRLLEAQLLTGVPRYYTLTDGDIEGVLSYITRTAREMDLAVDADPRPDWREELTY
;
A
#
# COMPACT_ATOMS: atom_id res chain seq x y z
N ARG A 1 23.31 4.06 6.24
CA ARG A 1 23.39 3.38 7.55
C ARG A 1 23.72 4.46 8.58
N ALA A 2 22.73 4.91 9.34
CA ALA A 2 22.96 5.96 10.33
C ALA A 2 23.92 5.41 11.40
N LYS A 3 25.10 6.04 11.50
CA LYS A 3 26.04 5.80 12.61
C LYS A 3 25.51 6.45 13.90
N ASP A 4 24.62 7.44 13.75
CA ASP A 4 23.97 8.15 14.82
C ASP A 4 22.89 7.27 15.50
N PRO A 5 22.98 7.06 16.82
CA PRO A 5 22.00 6.27 17.56
C PRO A 5 20.56 6.82 17.48
N ILE A 6 20.40 8.17 17.47
CA ILE A 6 19.09 8.82 17.41
C ILE A 6 18.43 8.58 16.07
N ARG A 7 19.14 8.75 14.97
CA ARG A 7 18.64 8.45 13.62
C ARG A 7 18.29 6.96 13.47
N ARG A 8 19.09 6.08 14.06
CA ARG A 8 18.81 4.65 14.03
C ARG A 8 17.54 4.31 14.81
N GLU A 9 17.36 4.92 15.98
CA GLU A 9 16.14 4.72 16.76
C GLU A 9 14.91 5.30 16.04
N ALA A 10 15.00 6.49 15.47
CA ALA A 10 13.92 7.07 14.65
C ALA A 10 13.53 6.15 13.47
N TYR A 11 14.52 5.54 12.82
CA TYR A 11 14.26 4.53 11.78
C TYR A 11 13.50 3.33 12.33
N TYR A 12 13.89 2.79 13.49
CA TYR A 12 13.19 1.66 14.09
C TYR A 12 11.75 2.01 14.45
N LEU A 13 11.55 3.16 15.09
CA LEU A 13 10.22 3.65 15.44
C LEU A 13 9.33 3.84 14.19
N SER A 14 9.88 4.32 13.08
CA SER A 14 9.15 4.49 11.81
C SER A 14 8.70 3.17 11.17
N LYS A 15 9.23 2.02 11.62
CA LYS A 15 8.89 0.68 11.10
C LYS A 15 7.93 -0.10 12.00
N LEU A 16 7.66 0.42 13.20
CA LEU A 16 6.75 -0.24 14.11
C LEU A 16 5.31 -0.18 13.60
N GLN A 17 4.65 -1.32 13.64
CA GLN A 17 3.27 -1.49 13.20
C GLN A 17 2.39 -2.02 14.34
N SER A 18 1.11 -1.66 14.32
CA SER A 18 0.10 -2.36 15.10
C SER A 18 -0.18 -3.74 14.50
N ILE A 19 -0.79 -4.63 15.27
CA ILE A 19 -1.28 -5.92 14.75
C ILE A 19 -2.26 -5.72 13.59
N PHE A 20 -3.10 -4.67 13.67
CA PHE A 20 -4.06 -4.33 12.62
C PHE A 20 -3.37 -3.87 11.31
N ALA A 21 -2.34 -3.05 11.39
CA ALA A 21 -1.57 -2.63 10.23
C ALA A 21 -0.76 -3.81 9.66
N TRP A 22 -0.16 -4.63 10.51
CA TRP A 22 0.62 -5.79 10.13
C TRP A 22 -0.20 -6.84 9.37
N ARG A 23 -1.41 -7.20 9.83
CA ARG A 23 -2.27 -8.12 9.08
C ARG A 23 -2.59 -7.60 7.68
N GLY A 24 -2.83 -6.28 7.55
CA GLY A 24 -3.04 -5.63 6.25
C GLY A 24 -1.81 -5.75 5.36
N SER A 25 -0.62 -5.53 5.91
CA SER A 25 0.65 -5.66 5.19
C SER A 25 0.90 -7.08 4.67
N ILE A 26 0.48 -8.12 5.42
CA ILE A 26 0.60 -9.52 4.96
C ILE A 26 -0.33 -9.78 3.77
N VAL A 27 -1.59 -9.32 3.86
CA VAL A 27 -2.55 -9.47 2.76
C VAL A 27 -2.03 -8.76 1.51
N ASP A 28 -1.55 -7.53 1.67
CA ASP A 28 -0.96 -6.75 0.58
C ASP A 28 0.26 -7.43 -0.05
N ASP A 29 1.16 -7.95 0.77
CA ASP A 29 2.35 -8.67 0.33
C ASP A 29 1.99 -9.92 -0.49
N VAL A 30 1.05 -10.75 0.00
CA VAL A 30 0.61 -11.96 -0.70
C VAL A 30 -0.10 -11.63 -2.02
N ILE A 31 -0.97 -10.62 -2.03
CA ILE A 31 -1.63 -10.21 -3.27
C ILE A 31 -0.58 -9.71 -4.27
N SER A 32 0.29 -8.81 -3.84
CA SER A 32 1.24 -8.12 -4.72
C SER A 32 2.36 -9.02 -5.25
N PHE A 33 2.85 -9.96 -4.45
CA PHE A 33 4.03 -10.75 -4.80
C PHE A 33 3.75 -12.23 -5.13
N ASP A 34 2.58 -12.75 -4.78
CA ASP A 34 2.21 -14.13 -5.11
C ASP A 34 1.06 -14.17 -6.14
N ILE A 35 -0.05 -13.46 -5.90
CA ILE A 35 -1.24 -13.53 -6.76
C ILE A 35 -1.06 -12.76 -8.07
N ILE A 36 -0.64 -11.51 -8.02
CA ILE A 36 -0.52 -10.65 -9.21
C ILE A 36 0.51 -11.18 -10.22
N PRO A 37 1.70 -11.65 -9.81
CA PRO A 37 2.64 -12.29 -10.74
C PRO A 37 2.07 -13.54 -11.41
N ASP A 38 1.32 -14.38 -10.70
CA ASP A 38 0.69 -15.57 -11.27
C ASP A 38 -0.41 -15.20 -12.28
N LEU A 39 -1.21 -14.16 -11.98
CA LEU A 39 -2.21 -13.65 -12.93
C LEU A 39 -1.54 -13.06 -14.18
N ASN A 40 -0.46 -12.31 -14.07
CA ASN A 40 0.29 -11.80 -15.22
C ASN A 40 0.87 -12.93 -16.10
N GLN A 41 1.23 -14.05 -15.48
CA GLN A 41 1.68 -15.26 -16.17
C GLN A 41 0.53 -16.19 -16.64
N ARG A 42 -0.74 -15.77 -16.44
CA ARG A 42 -1.94 -16.55 -16.78
C ARG A 42 -2.00 -17.92 -16.07
N LYS A 43 -1.36 -18.04 -14.91
CA LYS A 43 -1.41 -19.25 -14.09
C LYS A 43 -2.74 -19.34 -13.33
N PRO A 44 -3.21 -20.56 -13.05
CA PRO A 44 -4.38 -20.75 -12.20
C PRO A 44 -4.06 -20.39 -10.74
N LEU A 45 -4.93 -19.61 -10.13
CA LEU A 45 -4.85 -19.31 -8.70
C LEU A 45 -5.27 -20.55 -7.89
N ARG A 46 -4.40 -21.00 -6.99
CA ARG A 46 -4.63 -22.14 -6.11
C ARG A 46 -4.85 -21.64 -4.69
N ARG A 47 -6.10 -21.51 -4.26
CA ARG A 47 -6.46 -20.98 -2.93
C ARG A 47 -5.65 -21.61 -1.80
N GLN A 48 -5.58 -22.94 -1.74
CA GLN A 48 -4.84 -23.62 -0.66
C GLN A 48 -3.36 -23.23 -0.60
N LEU A 49 -2.73 -23.08 -1.77
CA LEU A 49 -1.33 -22.66 -1.83
C LEU A 49 -1.16 -21.20 -1.36
N ILE A 50 -2.05 -20.31 -1.79
CA ILE A 50 -2.04 -18.89 -1.37
C ILE A 50 -2.20 -18.78 0.14
N VAL A 51 -3.15 -19.49 0.74
CA VAL A 51 -3.38 -19.49 2.19
C VAL A 51 -2.15 -20.07 2.92
N GLN A 52 -1.54 -21.14 2.39
CA GLN A 52 -0.33 -21.72 2.96
C GLN A 52 0.86 -20.73 2.92
N GLN A 53 1.06 -20.04 1.81
CA GLN A 53 2.11 -19.01 1.66
C GLN A 53 1.88 -17.85 2.63
N ALA A 54 0.63 -17.37 2.75
CA ALA A 54 0.26 -16.34 3.71
C ALA A 54 0.54 -16.80 5.16
N ARG A 55 0.22 -18.07 5.49
CA ARG A 55 0.48 -18.61 6.82
C ARG A 55 1.97 -18.68 7.14
N GLN A 56 2.78 -19.09 6.19
CA GLN A 56 4.22 -19.13 6.35
C GLN A 56 4.77 -17.70 6.57
N LEU A 57 4.35 -16.76 5.73
CA LEU A 57 4.75 -15.35 5.87
C LEU A 57 4.35 -14.77 7.23
N PHE A 58 3.12 -15.05 7.69
CA PHE A 58 2.65 -14.64 9.02
C PHE A 58 3.58 -15.16 10.12
N LEU A 59 3.96 -16.44 10.08
CA LEU A 59 4.82 -17.06 11.09
C LEU A 59 6.25 -16.49 11.04
N ASP A 60 6.80 -16.32 9.85
CA ASP A 60 8.16 -15.79 9.66
C ASP A 60 8.26 -14.34 10.16
N GLN A 61 7.25 -13.51 9.85
CA GLN A 61 7.18 -12.13 10.31
C GLN A 61 6.94 -12.03 11.81
N LEU A 62 6.08 -12.90 12.37
CA LEU A 62 5.84 -12.96 13.81
C LEU A 62 7.13 -13.33 14.57
N GLU A 63 7.85 -14.33 14.10
CA GLU A 63 9.14 -14.73 14.68
C GLU A 63 10.17 -13.59 14.60
N PHE A 64 10.28 -12.96 13.43
CA PHE A 64 11.19 -11.84 13.23
C PHE A 64 10.89 -10.69 14.20
N ALA A 65 9.60 -10.32 14.36
CA ALA A 65 9.18 -9.26 15.26
C ALA A 65 9.36 -9.62 16.74
N LYS A 66 9.02 -10.87 17.14
CA LYS A 66 9.14 -11.37 18.50
C LYS A 66 10.57 -11.30 19.02
N TYR A 67 11.54 -11.65 18.18
CA TYR A 67 12.97 -11.57 18.51
C TYR A 67 13.57 -10.19 18.27
N LYS A 68 12.77 -9.17 17.91
CA LYS A 68 13.22 -7.80 17.63
C LYS A 68 14.41 -7.75 16.66
N ARG A 69 14.41 -8.63 15.65
CA ARG A 69 15.55 -8.78 14.74
C ARG A 69 15.86 -7.51 13.95
N ILE A 70 14.90 -6.59 13.81
CA ILE A 70 15.14 -5.26 13.23
C ILE A 70 16.25 -4.49 13.95
N ARG A 71 16.46 -4.75 15.25
CA ARG A 71 17.48 -4.09 16.08
C ARG A 71 18.87 -4.74 15.98
N GLU A 72 18.98 -5.90 15.31
CA GLU A 72 20.26 -6.58 15.10
C GLU A 72 21.21 -5.72 14.26
N PRO A 73 22.52 -5.74 14.58
CA PRO A 73 23.53 -5.01 13.82
C PRO A 73 23.55 -5.43 12.35
N GLY A 74 23.36 -4.46 11.45
CA GLY A 74 23.39 -4.71 10.00
C GLY A 74 22.07 -5.24 9.40
N MET A 75 21.05 -5.47 10.20
CA MET A 75 19.73 -5.86 9.70
C MET A 75 19.14 -4.75 8.85
N THR A 76 18.60 -5.12 7.70
CA THR A 76 17.90 -4.23 6.78
C THR A 76 16.69 -4.96 6.20
N GLN A 77 15.71 -4.21 5.70
CA GLN A 77 14.57 -4.81 5.00
C GLN A 77 15.02 -5.70 3.83
N LYS A 78 16.06 -5.30 3.09
CA LYS A 78 16.62 -6.11 2.01
C LYS A 78 17.23 -7.43 2.51
N ALA A 79 17.88 -7.43 3.67
CA ALA A 79 18.49 -8.63 4.24
C ALA A 79 17.45 -9.61 4.80
N ALA A 80 16.40 -9.09 5.44
CA ALA A 80 15.31 -9.90 5.98
C ALA A 80 14.30 -10.35 4.91
N GLY A 81 14.25 -9.65 3.76
CA GLY A 81 13.26 -9.93 2.73
C GLY A 81 11.83 -9.77 3.23
N ARG A 82 10.95 -10.68 2.85
CA ARG A 82 9.53 -10.66 3.22
C ARG A 82 9.27 -10.95 4.71
N ALA A 83 10.22 -11.55 5.41
CA ALA A 83 10.11 -11.79 6.86
C ALA A 83 10.26 -10.50 7.70
N PHE A 84 10.64 -9.37 7.07
CA PHE A 84 10.84 -8.11 7.77
C PHE A 84 9.53 -7.58 8.35
N ALA A 85 9.43 -7.57 9.69
CA ALA A 85 8.31 -7.00 10.44
C ALA A 85 8.78 -6.44 11.77
N ALA A 86 8.15 -5.37 12.22
CA ALA A 86 8.37 -4.80 13.54
C ALA A 86 7.02 -4.43 14.16
N LEU A 87 6.71 -5.05 15.31
CA LEU A 87 5.44 -4.84 15.99
C LEU A 87 5.69 -4.07 17.28
N TYR A 88 5.04 -2.92 17.45
CA TYR A 88 5.26 -2.09 18.61
C TYR A 88 4.91 -2.79 19.94
N PRO A 89 3.91 -3.72 20.06
CA PRO A 89 3.71 -4.42 21.31
C PRO A 89 4.96 -5.16 21.79
N PHE A 90 5.64 -5.89 20.90
CA PHE A 90 6.89 -6.54 21.28
C PHE A 90 8.00 -5.54 21.63
N ASP A 91 8.08 -4.43 20.92
CA ASP A 91 9.12 -3.43 21.15
C ASP A 91 8.95 -2.74 22.50
N TYR A 92 7.71 -2.43 22.86
CA TYR A 92 7.35 -1.80 24.14
C TYR A 92 7.14 -2.78 25.30
N GLY A 93 7.30 -4.08 25.04
CA GLY A 93 7.16 -5.12 26.08
C GLY A 93 5.71 -5.42 26.46
N GLU A 94 4.76 -5.10 25.57
CA GLU A 94 3.36 -5.46 25.72
C GLU A 94 3.15 -6.93 25.32
N GLU A 95 2.24 -7.60 25.98
CA GLU A 95 1.88 -8.97 25.66
C GLU A 95 0.92 -8.99 24.46
N ILE A 96 1.24 -9.80 23.46
CA ILE A 96 0.32 -10.16 22.40
C ILE A 96 -0.30 -11.50 22.76
N THR A 97 -1.61 -11.51 23.03
CA THR A 97 -2.30 -12.74 23.40
C THR A 97 -2.46 -13.68 22.22
N GLU A 98 -2.64 -14.98 22.49
CA GLU A 98 -2.96 -15.97 21.45
C GLU A 98 -4.25 -15.63 20.72
N GLU A 99 -5.22 -15.02 21.41
CA GLU A 99 -6.46 -14.56 20.82
C GLU A 99 -6.22 -13.45 19.79
N ASN A 100 -5.36 -12.46 20.08
CA ASN A 100 -5.00 -11.41 19.14
C ASN A 100 -4.33 -12.00 17.88
N LEU A 101 -3.44 -12.97 18.03
CA LEU A 101 -2.78 -13.64 16.90
C LEU A 101 -3.74 -14.50 16.10
N SER A 102 -4.64 -15.22 16.77
CA SER A 102 -5.67 -16.03 16.13
C SER A 102 -6.65 -15.18 15.33
N GLN A 103 -7.07 -14.03 15.89
CA GLN A 103 -7.94 -13.08 15.19
C GLN A 103 -7.23 -12.46 13.99
N ALA A 104 -5.97 -12.04 14.16
CA ALA A 104 -5.18 -11.49 13.04
C ALA A 104 -5.04 -12.49 11.90
N TRP A 105 -4.81 -13.76 12.22
CA TRP A 105 -4.77 -14.82 11.21
C TRP A 105 -6.12 -15.04 10.53
N ALA A 106 -7.21 -15.14 11.29
CA ALA A 106 -8.55 -15.31 10.75
C ALA A 106 -8.94 -14.17 9.80
N ASP A 107 -8.55 -12.94 10.14
CA ASP A 107 -8.77 -11.76 9.29
C ASP A 107 -7.97 -11.83 7.98
N ILE A 108 -6.70 -12.30 8.02
CA ILE A 108 -5.86 -12.50 6.83
C ILE A 108 -6.51 -13.55 5.90
N GLU A 109 -6.89 -14.70 6.46
CA GLU A 109 -7.50 -15.79 5.70
C GLU A 109 -8.82 -15.37 5.07
N SER A 110 -9.66 -14.65 5.83
CA SER A 110 -10.92 -14.09 5.34
C SER A 110 -10.71 -13.07 4.23
N ALA A 111 -9.76 -12.16 4.41
CA ALA A 111 -9.45 -11.13 3.42
C ALA A 111 -8.96 -11.74 2.09
N LEU A 112 -8.05 -12.73 2.14
CA LEU A 112 -7.56 -13.42 0.95
C LEU A 112 -8.66 -14.27 0.29
N SER A 113 -9.52 -14.91 1.08
CA SER A 113 -10.66 -15.65 0.56
C SER A 113 -11.63 -14.71 -0.16
N ASN A 114 -12.01 -13.61 0.46
CA ASN A 114 -12.88 -12.62 -0.16
C ASN A 114 -12.26 -12.03 -1.42
N PHE A 115 -10.95 -11.69 -1.41
CA PHE A 115 -10.26 -11.22 -2.62
C PHE A 115 -10.42 -12.20 -3.79
N LEU A 116 -10.29 -13.52 -3.53
CA LEU A 116 -10.40 -14.56 -4.55
C LEU A 116 -11.86 -14.82 -4.99
N ASP A 117 -12.84 -14.50 -4.16
CA ASP A 117 -14.26 -14.74 -4.41
C ASP A 117 -14.99 -13.52 -4.97
N MET A 118 -14.45 -12.30 -4.78
CA MET A 118 -15.06 -11.09 -5.32
C MET A 118 -14.93 -11.01 -6.83
N GLU A 119 -16.04 -11.25 -7.55
CA GLU A 119 -16.08 -11.15 -9.01
C GLU A 119 -15.70 -9.76 -9.51
N ASP A 120 -16.08 -8.72 -8.78
CA ASP A 120 -15.71 -7.33 -9.05
C ASP A 120 -14.19 -7.07 -9.09
N ILE A 121 -13.41 -7.94 -8.46
CA ILE A 121 -11.95 -7.93 -8.49
C ILE A 121 -11.42 -8.95 -9.52
N ILE A 122 -11.74 -10.21 -9.33
CA ILE A 122 -11.10 -11.29 -10.08
C ILE A 122 -11.41 -11.26 -11.57
N VAL A 123 -12.61 -10.84 -11.97
CA VAL A 123 -12.96 -10.76 -13.40
C VAL A 123 -12.13 -9.68 -14.10
N PRO A 124 -12.09 -8.41 -13.63
CA PRO A 124 -11.22 -7.39 -14.23
C PRO A 124 -9.73 -7.77 -14.24
N LEU A 125 -9.24 -8.43 -13.18
CA LEU A 125 -7.84 -8.86 -13.13
C LEU A 125 -7.51 -9.89 -14.22
N ARG A 126 -8.41 -10.83 -14.48
CA ARG A 126 -8.26 -11.84 -15.55
C ARG A 126 -8.39 -11.23 -16.95
N GLU A 127 -9.23 -10.22 -17.12
CA GLU A 127 -9.42 -9.50 -18.40
C GLU A 127 -8.26 -8.55 -18.70
N ALA A 128 -7.56 -8.06 -17.70
CA ALA A 128 -6.47 -7.11 -17.88
C ALA A 128 -5.33 -7.72 -18.70
N ASN A 129 -4.74 -6.92 -19.58
CA ASN A 129 -3.54 -7.31 -20.31
C ASN A 129 -2.32 -7.33 -19.43
N TYR A 130 -2.26 -6.41 -18.49
CA TYR A 130 -1.14 -6.25 -17.59
C TYR A 130 -1.58 -5.67 -16.25
N LEU A 131 -1.06 -6.23 -15.18
CA LEU A 131 -1.34 -5.87 -13.79
C LEU A 131 -0.05 -5.34 -13.15
N VAL A 132 -0.14 -4.21 -12.48
CA VAL A 132 1.00 -3.56 -11.82
C VAL A 132 0.63 -3.28 -10.36
N ALA A 133 1.22 -4.05 -9.44
CA ALA A 133 1.02 -3.84 -8.01
C ALA A 133 2.06 -2.88 -7.44
N GLN A 134 1.67 -2.09 -6.43
CA GLN A 134 2.53 -1.26 -5.58
C GLN A 134 3.50 -0.35 -6.36
N ARG A 135 3.05 0.18 -7.50
CA ARG A 135 3.89 1.04 -8.35
C ARG A 135 3.98 2.45 -7.78
N SER A 136 5.19 2.89 -7.54
CA SER A 136 5.44 4.28 -7.17
C SER A 136 5.27 5.20 -8.38
N LEU A 137 4.24 6.04 -8.34
CA LEU A 137 3.96 7.06 -9.33
C LEU A 137 4.44 8.41 -8.81
N MET A 138 5.34 9.05 -9.55
CA MET A 138 5.87 10.36 -9.18
C MET A 138 5.36 11.40 -10.17
N PHE A 139 4.77 12.48 -9.67
CA PHE A 139 4.41 13.63 -10.48
C PHE A 139 4.69 14.92 -9.72
N SER A 140 4.81 16.02 -10.45
CA SER A 140 5.08 17.33 -9.88
C SER A 140 3.87 18.25 -10.06
N PHE A 141 3.52 18.97 -9.02
CA PHE A 141 2.47 19.98 -9.05
C PHE A 141 2.84 21.12 -8.09
N ASP A 142 2.72 22.38 -8.55
CA ASP A 142 3.00 23.59 -7.76
C ASP A 142 4.39 23.53 -7.05
N SER A 143 5.43 23.12 -7.82
CA SER A 143 6.79 22.91 -7.33
C SER A 143 6.95 21.80 -6.26
N GLN A 144 5.89 21.06 -5.96
CA GLN A 144 5.92 19.92 -5.05
C GLN A 144 6.08 18.61 -5.82
N SER A 145 6.91 17.71 -5.30
CA SER A 145 7.03 16.35 -5.81
C SER A 145 6.12 15.43 -5.01
N ILE A 146 5.15 14.84 -5.69
CA ILE A 146 4.13 13.97 -5.08
C ILE A 146 4.43 12.53 -5.45
N ARG A 147 4.42 11.66 -4.45
CA ARG A 147 4.52 10.22 -4.63
C ARG A 147 3.21 9.55 -4.26
N ALA A 148 2.61 8.85 -5.21
CA ALA A 148 1.43 8.02 -4.99
C ALA A 148 1.77 6.54 -5.27
N VAL A 149 1.22 5.64 -4.47
CA VAL A 149 1.47 4.19 -4.62
C VAL A 149 0.12 3.48 -4.54
N PRO A 150 -0.59 3.33 -5.68
CA PRO A 150 -1.80 2.52 -5.73
C PRO A 150 -1.49 1.05 -5.42
N ASP A 151 -2.41 0.35 -4.76
CA ASP A 151 -2.23 -1.07 -4.48
C ASP A 151 -2.15 -1.87 -5.79
N LEU A 152 -3.02 -1.57 -6.75
CA LEU A 152 -3.03 -2.24 -8.05
C LEU A 152 -3.51 -1.33 -9.17
N ILE A 153 -2.86 -1.42 -10.33
CA ILE A 153 -3.29 -0.82 -11.59
C ILE A 153 -3.52 -1.94 -12.60
N CYS A 154 -4.71 -1.99 -13.18
CA CYS A 154 -5.06 -2.92 -14.26
C CYS A 154 -5.12 -2.18 -15.59
N PHE A 155 -4.36 -2.62 -16.57
CA PHE A 155 -4.36 -2.06 -17.92
C PHE A 155 -5.12 -2.95 -18.89
N PHE A 156 -5.92 -2.32 -19.75
CA PHE A 156 -6.77 -2.97 -20.75
C PHE A 156 -6.47 -2.39 -22.15
N PRO A 157 -6.70 -3.14 -23.24
CA PRO A 157 -6.38 -2.66 -24.58
C PRO A 157 -7.21 -1.45 -25.02
N ASN A 158 -8.51 -1.48 -24.71
CA ASN A 158 -9.50 -0.53 -25.23
C ASN A 158 -10.47 0.01 -24.17
N LYS A 159 -10.14 -0.19 -22.89
CA LYS A 159 -10.90 0.35 -21.75
C LYS A 159 -9.98 1.22 -20.90
N PRO A 160 -10.51 2.22 -20.18
CA PRO A 160 -9.73 2.96 -19.20
C PRO A 160 -9.09 2.02 -18.18
N PRO A 161 -7.91 2.36 -17.65
CA PRO A 161 -7.32 1.64 -16.55
C PRO A 161 -8.27 1.53 -15.36
N LEU A 162 -8.09 0.48 -14.56
CA LEU A 162 -8.75 0.33 -13.27
C LEU A 162 -7.69 0.39 -12.17
N ILE A 163 -7.88 1.27 -11.22
CA ILE A 163 -7.13 1.28 -9.96
C ILE A 163 -7.96 0.53 -8.93
N VAL A 164 -7.37 -0.46 -8.29
CA VAL A 164 -7.95 -1.18 -7.15
C VAL A 164 -7.15 -0.82 -5.91
N ASP A 165 -7.85 -0.41 -4.87
CA ASP A 165 -7.29 -0.14 -3.55
C ASP A 165 -8.03 -1.05 -2.55
N TRP A 166 -7.31 -1.89 -1.85
CA TRP A 166 -7.92 -2.83 -0.90
C TRP A 166 -7.72 -2.42 0.54
N LYS A 167 -8.71 -2.73 1.35
CA LYS A 167 -8.72 -2.40 2.77
C LYS A 167 -8.97 -3.65 3.61
N VAL A 168 -8.08 -3.88 4.58
CA VAL A 168 -8.15 -5.00 5.53
C VAL A 168 -8.54 -4.46 6.90
N HIS A 169 -9.67 -3.75 6.96
CA HIS A 169 -10.25 -3.27 8.20
C HIS A 169 -11.77 -3.20 8.09
N SER A 170 -12.44 -3.30 9.22
CA SER A 170 -13.92 -3.25 9.30
C SER A 170 -14.48 -1.84 9.51
N TYR A 171 -13.64 -0.84 9.68
CA TYR A 171 -14.08 0.53 9.96
C TYR A 171 -14.44 1.24 8.62
N ALA A 172 -15.72 1.17 8.28
CA ALA A 172 -16.25 1.46 6.96
C ALA A 172 -16.50 2.95 6.65
N MET A 173 -16.07 3.90 7.49
CA MET A 173 -16.57 5.28 7.42
C MET A 173 -15.57 6.31 6.88
N GLN A 174 -14.38 5.91 6.44
CA GLN A 174 -13.48 6.86 5.79
C GLN A 174 -13.83 6.99 4.31
N ASN A 175 -13.88 8.22 3.84
CA ASN A 175 -14.06 8.51 2.43
C ASN A 175 -12.68 8.46 1.73
N TYR A 176 -12.42 7.35 1.04
CA TYR A 176 -11.18 7.17 0.28
C TYR A 176 -11.16 7.88 -1.08
N ARG A 177 -12.22 8.65 -1.38
CA ARG A 177 -12.35 9.36 -2.65
C ARG A 177 -11.16 10.25 -2.96
N LEU A 178 -10.65 10.99 -1.97
CA LEU A 178 -9.48 11.85 -2.14
C LEU A 178 -8.21 11.04 -2.48
N GLN A 179 -8.00 9.92 -1.79
CA GLN A 179 -6.87 9.03 -2.05
C GLN A 179 -6.93 8.46 -3.47
N LEU A 180 -8.09 7.93 -3.86
CA LEU A 180 -8.29 7.36 -5.19
C LEU A 180 -8.19 8.41 -6.29
N ALA A 181 -8.69 9.63 -6.05
CA ALA A 181 -8.54 10.75 -6.98
C ALA A 181 -7.05 11.15 -7.13
N CYS A 182 -6.28 11.13 -6.04
CA CYS A 182 -4.84 11.34 -6.09
C CYS A 182 -4.15 10.25 -6.93
N TYR A 183 -4.52 8.99 -6.78
CA TYR A 183 -3.98 7.89 -7.58
C TYR A 183 -4.30 8.03 -9.07
N ALA A 184 -5.53 8.40 -9.42
CA ALA A 184 -5.92 8.65 -10.81
C ALA A 184 -5.14 9.82 -11.42
N THR A 185 -4.99 10.91 -10.66
CA THR A 185 -4.19 12.07 -11.05
C THR A 185 -2.73 11.68 -11.26
N ALA A 186 -2.15 10.95 -10.30
CA ALA A 186 -0.77 10.49 -10.38
C ALA A 186 -0.53 9.55 -11.57
N LEU A 187 -1.46 8.64 -11.86
CA LEU A 187 -1.34 7.71 -12.98
C LEU A 187 -1.23 8.43 -14.33
N ILE A 188 -1.97 9.53 -14.50
CA ILE A 188 -2.00 10.28 -15.77
C ILE A 188 -0.84 11.27 -15.87
N HIS A 189 -0.40 11.85 -14.76
CA HIS A 189 0.60 12.93 -14.75
C HIS A 189 2.02 12.47 -14.37
N CYS A 190 2.21 11.19 -13.95
CA CYS A 190 3.55 10.69 -13.66
C CYS A 190 4.40 10.59 -14.93
N GLU A 191 5.71 10.60 -14.75
CA GLU A 191 6.62 10.22 -15.82
C GLU A 191 6.29 8.81 -16.30
N PRO A 192 6.10 8.60 -17.61
CA PRO A 192 5.70 7.30 -18.14
C PRO A 192 6.71 6.20 -17.79
N HIS A 193 6.24 5.17 -17.11
CA HIS A 193 7.05 3.98 -16.90
C HIS A 193 7.16 3.19 -18.21
N ARG A 194 8.32 2.54 -18.44
CA ARG A 194 8.61 1.80 -19.68
C ARG A 194 7.64 0.66 -19.97
N ASP A 195 7.03 0.11 -18.92
CA ASP A 195 6.08 -1.00 -18.96
C ASP A 195 4.62 -0.53 -19.01
N PHE A 196 4.37 0.79 -19.01
CA PHE A 196 3.02 1.31 -19.16
C PHE A 196 2.60 1.35 -20.63
N PRO A 197 1.34 1.02 -20.95
CA PRO A 197 0.88 1.04 -22.33
C PRO A 197 0.80 2.47 -22.87
N ALA A 198 1.23 2.67 -24.12
CA ALA A 198 1.16 3.96 -24.79
C ALA A 198 -0.27 4.53 -24.88
N SER A 199 -1.29 3.64 -24.82
CA SER A 199 -2.70 4.04 -24.78
C SER A 199 -3.11 4.82 -23.52
N LEU A 200 -2.28 4.85 -22.49
CA LEU A 200 -2.53 5.58 -21.26
C LEU A 200 -2.75 7.09 -21.54
N SER A 201 -2.00 7.66 -22.48
CA SER A 201 -2.11 9.07 -22.87
C SER A 201 -3.48 9.49 -23.46
N ARG A 202 -4.35 8.52 -23.75
CA ARG A 202 -5.72 8.79 -24.25
C ARG A 202 -6.70 9.16 -23.14
N TRP A 203 -6.36 8.84 -21.88
CA TRP A 203 -7.26 8.95 -20.75
C TRP A 203 -6.97 10.18 -19.91
N LYS A 204 -8.02 10.71 -19.29
CA LYS A 204 -7.93 11.76 -18.27
C LYS A 204 -8.09 11.13 -16.89
N PRO A 205 -7.70 11.82 -15.80
CA PRO A 205 -7.92 11.30 -14.44
C PRO A 205 -9.38 10.93 -14.17
N THR A 206 -10.34 11.66 -14.73
CA THR A 206 -11.78 11.40 -14.60
C THR A 206 -12.27 10.17 -15.37
N ASP A 207 -11.50 9.66 -16.32
CA ASP A 207 -11.83 8.44 -17.06
C ASP A 207 -11.38 7.17 -16.31
N ILE A 208 -10.45 7.30 -15.34
CA ILE A 208 -9.89 6.17 -14.61
C ILE A 208 -10.97 5.53 -13.76
N ARG A 209 -11.13 4.22 -13.90
CA ARG A 209 -12.05 3.42 -13.09
C ARG A 209 -11.42 3.17 -11.73
N LEU A 210 -12.21 3.30 -10.67
CA LEU A 210 -11.73 3.21 -9.30
C LEU A 210 -12.57 2.22 -8.51
N LEU A 211 -11.91 1.30 -7.85
CA LEU A 211 -12.51 0.28 -7.01
C LEU A 211 -11.81 0.25 -5.65
N GLU A 212 -12.56 0.50 -4.59
CA GLU A 212 -12.16 0.22 -3.23
C GLU A 212 -12.72 -1.15 -2.84
N ALA A 213 -11.87 -2.07 -2.43
CA ALA A 213 -12.24 -3.41 -2.05
C ALA A 213 -12.12 -3.60 -0.53
N GLN A 214 -13.25 -3.70 0.17
CA GLN A 214 -13.28 -3.98 1.60
C GLN A 214 -13.13 -5.50 1.81
N LEU A 215 -11.89 -5.97 1.98
CA LEU A 215 -11.59 -7.41 1.94
C LEU A 215 -12.13 -8.18 3.15
N LEU A 216 -12.29 -7.58 4.33
CA LEU A 216 -12.89 -8.28 5.48
C LEU A 216 -14.39 -8.51 5.32
N THR A 217 -15.08 -7.66 4.58
CA THR A 217 -16.53 -7.73 4.39
C THR A 217 -16.95 -8.22 3.01
N GLY A 218 -16.01 -8.32 2.07
CA GLY A 218 -16.28 -8.70 0.69
C GLY A 218 -17.11 -7.66 -0.08
N VAL A 219 -17.04 -6.37 0.29
CA VAL A 219 -17.86 -5.32 -0.31
C VAL A 219 -17.04 -4.45 -1.24
N PRO A 220 -17.36 -4.41 -2.55
CA PRO A 220 -16.77 -3.48 -3.50
C PRO A 220 -17.43 -2.11 -3.42
N ARG A 221 -16.65 -1.04 -3.61
CA ARG A 221 -17.13 0.34 -3.74
C ARG A 221 -16.51 0.98 -4.96
N TYR A 222 -17.35 1.40 -5.88
CA TYR A 222 -16.92 2.09 -7.10
C TYR A 222 -16.98 3.60 -6.92
N TYR A 223 -16.00 4.28 -7.49
CA TYR A 223 -15.96 5.74 -7.50
C TYR A 223 -15.87 6.24 -8.93
N THR A 224 -16.62 7.29 -9.20
CA THR A 224 -16.52 8.08 -10.44
C THR A 224 -16.05 9.47 -10.06
N LEU A 225 -15.00 9.94 -10.71
CA LEU A 225 -14.43 11.26 -10.45
C LEU A 225 -15.04 12.31 -11.37
N THR A 226 -15.15 13.51 -10.84
CA THR A 226 -15.48 14.74 -11.58
C THR A 226 -14.24 15.63 -11.67
N ASP A 227 -14.26 16.63 -12.53
CA ASP A 227 -13.18 17.63 -12.59
C ASP A 227 -13.01 18.35 -11.24
N GLY A 228 -14.10 18.57 -10.50
CA GLY A 228 -14.05 19.13 -9.15
C GLY A 228 -13.32 18.23 -8.12
N ASP A 229 -13.37 16.91 -8.28
CA ASP A 229 -12.57 16.00 -7.44
C ASP A 229 -11.08 16.16 -7.71
N ILE A 230 -10.70 16.33 -8.98
CA ILE A 230 -9.30 16.53 -9.38
C ILE A 230 -8.79 17.89 -8.87
N GLU A 231 -9.58 18.95 -9.05
CA GLU A 231 -9.27 20.29 -8.49
C GLU A 231 -9.13 20.24 -6.96
N GLY A 232 -10.00 19.47 -6.30
CA GLY A 232 -9.95 19.23 -4.85
C GLY A 232 -8.65 18.55 -4.40
N VAL A 233 -8.16 17.55 -5.14
CA VAL A 233 -6.86 16.90 -4.89
C VAL A 233 -5.72 17.90 -5.03
N LEU A 234 -5.68 18.64 -6.11
CA LEU A 234 -4.61 19.60 -6.38
C LEU A 234 -4.59 20.72 -5.33
N SER A 235 -5.77 21.24 -4.96
CA SER A 235 -5.91 22.22 -3.88
C SER A 235 -5.47 21.67 -2.53
N TYR A 236 -5.80 20.41 -2.23
CA TYR A 236 -5.37 19.71 -1.00
C TYR A 236 -3.84 19.59 -0.96
N ILE A 237 -3.21 19.18 -2.06
CA ILE A 237 -1.75 19.06 -2.17
C ILE A 237 -1.09 20.42 -1.88
N THR A 238 -1.49 21.49 -2.57
CA THR A 238 -0.93 22.85 -2.36
C THR A 238 -1.08 23.31 -0.92
N ARG A 239 -2.27 23.14 -0.33
CA ARG A 239 -2.55 23.55 1.05
C ARG A 239 -1.68 22.76 2.03
N THR A 240 -1.65 21.43 1.92
CA THR A 240 -0.90 20.57 2.84
C THR A 240 0.61 20.84 2.74
N ALA A 241 1.14 21.03 1.52
CA ALA A 241 2.54 21.39 1.34
C ALA A 241 2.88 22.72 2.05
N ARG A 242 2.03 23.74 1.90
CA ARG A 242 2.21 25.03 2.57
C ARG A 242 2.13 24.90 4.11
N GLU A 243 1.19 24.10 4.63
CA GLU A 243 1.07 23.84 6.06
C GLU A 243 2.31 23.11 6.60
N MET A 244 2.86 22.16 5.84
CA MET A 244 4.11 21.48 6.20
C MET A 244 5.30 22.43 6.19
N ASP A 245 5.43 23.30 5.18
CA ASP A 245 6.51 24.30 5.13
C ASP A 245 6.43 25.26 6.31
N LEU A 246 5.24 25.76 6.65
CA LEU A 246 5.04 26.62 7.83
C LEU A 246 5.38 25.89 9.13
N ALA A 247 5.02 24.62 9.28
CA ALA A 247 5.36 23.83 10.45
C ALA A 247 6.88 23.63 10.57
N VAL A 248 7.55 23.42 9.45
CA VAL A 248 9.01 23.32 9.36
C VAL A 248 9.68 24.62 9.76
N ASP A 249 9.21 25.76 9.26
CA ASP A 249 9.79 27.07 9.56
C ASP A 249 9.56 27.51 11.01
N ALA A 250 8.50 27.01 11.64
CA ALA A 250 8.18 27.26 13.05
C ALA A 250 9.00 26.40 14.03
N ASP A 251 9.67 25.33 13.57
CA ASP A 251 10.49 24.49 14.45
C ASP A 251 11.85 25.17 14.74
N PRO A 252 12.19 25.42 16.01
CA PRO A 252 13.44 26.07 16.38
C PRO A 252 14.70 25.21 16.18
N ARG A 253 14.56 23.94 15.77
CA ARG A 253 15.68 23.04 15.50
C ARG A 253 16.17 23.22 14.06
N PRO A 254 17.35 23.89 13.86
CA PRO A 254 17.81 24.25 12.51
C PRO A 254 18.18 23.05 11.62
N ASP A 255 18.53 21.90 12.23
CA ASP A 255 19.19 20.80 11.51
C ASP A 255 18.24 19.62 11.15
N TRP A 256 16.99 19.64 11.56
CA TRP A 256 16.09 18.49 11.37
C TRP A 256 15.71 18.26 9.91
N ARG A 257 15.77 19.28 9.04
CA ARG A 257 15.55 19.12 7.58
C ARG A 257 16.64 18.27 6.93
N GLU A 258 17.89 18.44 7.36
CA GLU A 258 19.01 17.62 6.88
C GLU A 258 18.91 16.19 7.39
N GLU A 259 18.18 15.98 8.51
CA GLU A 259 18.00 14.68 9.13
C GLU A 259 16.93 13.82 8.47
N LEU A 260 15.97 14.43 7.76
CA LEU A 260 14.85 13.73 7.11
C LEU A 260 15.05 13.43 5.63
N THR A 261 16.11 13.93 5.00
CA THR A 261 16.45 13.65 3.60
C THR A 261 17.13 12.30 3.46
N TYR A 262 16.35 11.21 3.54
CA TYR A 262 16.78 9.85 3.16
C TYR A 262 15.65 9.07 2.52
#